data_52840a976c81da1a343d9423396bb795
#
_entry.id   52840a976c81da1a343d9423396bb795
#
_cell.length_a   1.000
_cell.length_b   1.000
_cell.length_c   1.000
_cell.angle_alpha   90.00
_cell.angle_beta   90.00
_cell.angle_gamma   90.00
#
_symmetry.space_group_name_H-M   'P 1'
#
loop_
_entity.id
_entity.type
_entity.pdbx_description
1 polymer ?
#
loop_
_entity_poly.entity_id
_entity_poly.type
_entity_poly.pdbx_seq_one_letter_code
_entity_poly.pdbx_strand_id
1 'polypeptide(L)'
;MNIGEIARRAGVARSTVSYALSGKRPVAEATAKRINDVISELGYRPNASARALAEGRTRTLGLVIPPAGARLTGVQLGFVAGVVEAAAAHDLDVLVSPSGGRHDRSFERIVAGRRVDGVVLMEILLDDPRVARLEDSGLPFVTIGHVQDPGASWWVDVDYAALIRRCVHHLADLGHEEVVLVNRSAELVASGYGPAARSTAGFLEAAGERGVRAHVVTCPDEPGAGFACFEDIRTRLPG
;
A
#
# COMPACT_ATOMS: atom_id res chain seq x y z
N MET A 1 10.44 -27.90 -20.10
CA MET A 1 9.60 -27.83 -21.33
C MET A 1 9.57 -26.36 -21.77
N ASN A 2 9.65 -26.09 -23.09
CA ASN A 2 9.76 -24.73 -23.59
C ASN A 2 8.92 -24.50 -24.88
N ILE A 3 8.75 -23.24 -25.26
CA ILE A 3 7.96 -22.80 -26.43
C ILE A 3 8.45 -23.50 -27.72
N GLY A 4 9.74 -23.88 -27.85
CA GLY A 4 10.29 -24.58 -29.01
C GLY A 4 9.73 -25.97 -29.18
N GLU A 5 9.46 -26.69 -28.11
CA GLU A 5 8.82 -28.00 -28.16
C GLU A 5 7.36 -27.93 -28.64
N ILE A 6 6.63 -26.93 -28.15
CA ILE A 6 5.25 -26.68 -28.60
C ILE A 6 5.24 -26.33 -30.09
N ALA A 7 6.14 -25.44 -30.53
CA ALA A 7 6.26 -25.03 -31.91
C ALA A 7 6.51 -26.23 -32.84
N ARG A 8 7.44 -27.10 -32.44
CA ARG A 8 7.80 -28.32 -33.19
C ARG A 8 6.59 -29.27 -33.30
N ARG A 9 5.86 -29.54 -32.20
CA ARG A 9 4.70 -30.43 -32.20
C ARG A 9 3.49 -29.87 -32.94
N ALA A 10 3.24 -28.56 -32.77
CA ALA A 10 2.17 -27.88 -33.48
C ALA A 10 2.48 -27.60 -34.96
N GLY A 11 3.71 -27.85 -35.43
CA GLY A 11 4.14 -27.60 -36.81
C GLY A 11 4.13 -26.13 -37.20
N VAL A 12 4.53 -25.23 -36.26
CA VAL A 12 4.54 -23.77 -36.45
C VAL A 12 5.86 -23.16 -35.98
N ALA A 13 6.10 -21.91 -36.36
CA ALA A 13 7.25 -21.15 -35.85
C ALA A 13 7.07 -20.79 -34.34
N ARG A 14 8.19 -20.65 -33.61
CA ARG A 14 8.18 -20.20 -32.22
C ARG A 14 7.46 -18.85 -32.03
N SER A 15 7.62 -17.95 -33.00
CA SER A 15 6.92 -16.65 -33.01
C SER A 15 5.40 -16.82 -33.11
N THR A 16 4.90 -17.80 -33.86
CA THR A 16 3.46 -18.09 -33.97
C THR A 16 2.89 -18.59 -32.65
N VAL A 17 3.62 -19.46 -31.92
CA VAL A 17 3.24 -19.89 -30.57
C VAL A 17 3.24 -18.68 -29.61
N SER A 18 4.26 -17.83 -29.68
CA SER A 18 4.34 -16.61 -28.86
C SER A 18 3.17 -15.67 -29.14
N TYR A 19 2.76 -15.49 -30.39
CA TYR A 19 1.60 -14.65 -30.74
C TYR A 19 0.28 -15.29 -30.27
N ALA A 20 0.13 -16.59 -30.41
CA ALA A 20 -1.05 -17.30 -29.91
C ALA A 20 -1.21 -17.16 -28.37
N LEU A 21 -0.09 -17.21 -27.63
CA LEU A 21 -0.09 -17.09 -26.17
C LEU A 21 -0.24 -15.63 -25.68
N SER A 22 0.31 -14.65 -26.42
CA SER A 22 0.30 -13.24 -26.00
C SER A 22 -0.87 -12.43 -26.56
N GLY A 23 -1.56 -12.92 -27.57
CA GLY A 23 -2.60 -12.18 -28.26
C GLY A 23 -2.12 -10.94 -29.06
N LYS A 24 -0.80 -10.70 -29.13
CA LYS A 24 -0.21 -9.50 -29.78
C LYS A 24 -0.48 -9.44 -31.29
N ARG A 25 -0.68 -10.58 -31.92
CA ARG A 25 -1.08 -10.67 -33.33
C ARG A 25 -2.13 -11.75 -33.50
N PRO A 26 -3.11 -11.54 -34.38
CA PRO A 26 -4.11 -12.57 -34.68
C PRO A 26 -3.42 -13.79 -35.30
N VAL A 27 -3.78 -14.97 -34.80
CA VAL A 27 -3.39 -16.27 -35.32
C VAL A 27 -4.66 -16.94 -35.83
N ALA A 28 -4.58 -17.61 -36.98
CA ALA A 28 -5.71 -18.33 -37.56
C ALA A 28 -6.29 -19.32 -36.52
N GLU A 29 -7.59 -19.36 -36.37
CA GLU A 29 -8.30 -20.13 -35.34
C GLU A 29 -7.88 -21.61 -35.29
N ALA A 30 -7.79 -22.25 -36.46
CA ALA A 30 -7.31 -23.62 -36.58
C ALA A 30 -5.88 -23.81 -36.06
N THR A 31 -5.00 -22.80 -36.24
CA THR A 31 -3.65 -22.82 -35.72
C THR A 31 -3.60 -22.59 -34.23
N ALA A 32 -4.40 -21.65 -33.73
CA ALA A 32 -4.52 -21.38 -32.28
C ALA A 32 -5.06 -22.61 -31.54
N LYS A 33 -6.07 -23.29 -32.09
CA LYS A 33 -6.61 -24.54 -31.53
C LYS A 33 -5.53 -25.60 -31.43
N ARG A 34 -4.80 -25.86 -32.53
CA ARG A 34 -3.73 -26.88 -32.56
C ARG A 34 -2.61 -26.58 -31.55
N ILE A 35 -2.25 -25.30 -31.37
CA ILE A 35 -1.28 -24.87 -30.34
C ILE A 35 -1.83 -25.16 -28.95
N ASN A 36 -3.08 -24.83 -28.66
CA ASN A 36 -3.72 -25.06 -27.36
C ASN A 36 -3.87 -26.56 -27.06
N ASP A 37 -4.19 -27.38 -28.02
CA ASP A 37 -4.25 -28.84 -27.87
C ASP A 37 -2.88 -29.38 -27.43
N VAL A 38 -1.81 -28.97 -28.10
CA VAL A 38 -0.41 -29.38 -27.77
C VAL A 38 -0.01 -28.85 -26.38
N ILE A 39 -0.41 -27.63 -26.00
CA ILE A 39 -0.17 -27.05 -24.66
C ILE A 39 -0.85 -27.92 -23.60
N SER A 40 -2.09 -28.32 -23.84
CA SER A 40 -2.87 -29.15 -22.92
C SER A 40 -2.27 -30.54 -22.77
N GLU A 41 -1.89 -31.20 -23.88
CA GLU A 41 -1.21 -32.51 -23.86
C GLU A 41 0.10 -32.49 -23.08
N LEU A 42 0.87 -31.42 -23.24
CA LEU A 42 2.17 -31.26 -22.61
C LEU A 42 2.10 -30.76 -21.14
N GLY A 43 0.93 -30.34 -20.66
CA GLY A 43 0.79 -29.66 -19.38
C GLY A 43 1.66 -28.40 -19.28
N TYR A 44 1.92 -27.76 -20.43
CA TYR A 44 2.77 -26.58 -20.46
C TYR A 44 2.06 -25.38 -19.83
N ARG A 45 2.71 -24.79 -18.86
CA ARG A 45 2.30 -23.49 -18.29
C ARG A 45 3.25 -22.41 -18.81
N PRO A 46 2.72 -21.31 -19.39
CA PRO A 46 3.56 -20.19 -19.80
C PRO A 46 4.41 -19.70 -18.63
N ASN A 47 5.70 -19.58 -18.84
CA ASN A 47 6.59 -19.02 -17.83
C ASN A 47 6.32 -17.52 -17.68
N ALA A 48 5.89 -17.08 -16.49
CA ALA A 48 5.58 -15.68 -16.20
C ALA A 48 6.78 -14.76 -16.48
N SER A 49 8.00 -15.18 -16.14
CA SER A 49 9.22 -14.41 -16.43
C SER A 49 9.50 -14.25 -17.92
N ALA A 50 9.26 -15.33 -18.71
CA ALA A 50 9.43 -15.26 -20.16
C ALA A 50 8.36 -14.36 -20.81
N ARG A 51 7.14 -14.37 -20.28
CA ARG A 51 6.07 -13.46 -20.70
C ARG A 51 6.41 -12.02 -20.34
N ALA A 52 6.82 -11.76 -19.10
CA ALA A 52 7.22 -10.43 -18.65
C ALA A 52 8.33 -9.84 -19.53
N LEU A 53 9.34 -10.66 -19.89
CA LEU A 53 10.41 -10.25 -20.79
C LEU A 53 9.89 -9.91 -22.20
N ALA A 54 8.95 -10.69 -22.73
CA ALA A 54 8.37 -10.47 -24.05
C ALA A 54 7.40 -9.29 -24.11
N GLU A 55 6.69 -9.03 -23.03
CA GLU A 55 5.70 -7.95 -22.90
C GLU A 55 6.30 -6.65 -22.38
N GLY A 56 7.45 -6.71 -21.71
CA GLY A 56 8.06 -5.58 -21.00
C GLY A 56 7.28 -5.17 -19.73
N ARG A 57 6.39 -6.06 -19.26
CA ARG A 57 5.54 -5.86 -18.07
C ARG A 57 5.49 -7.13 -17.25
N THR A 58 5.52 -6.97 -15.92
CA THR A 58 5.47 -8.10 -14.97
C THR A 58 4.05 -8.52 -14.61
N ARG A 59 3.08 -7.66 -14.85
CA ARG A 59 1.70 -7.75 -14.36
C ARG A 59 1.63 -7.92 -12.84
N THR A 60 2.53 -7.27 -12.14
CA THR A 60 2.65 -7.36 -10.69
C THR A 60 2.72 -5.95 -10.11
N LEU A 61 1.92 -5.68 -9.10
CA LEU A 61 2.02 -4.48 -8.27
C LEU A 61 2.80 -4.81 -6.99
N GLY A 62 3.68 -3.91 -6.58
CA GLY A 62 4.31 -3.96 -5.26
C GLY A 62 3.40 -3.31 -4.22
N LEU A 63 3.02 -4.02 -3.18
CA LEU A 63 2.37 -3.45 -2.02
C LEU A 63 3.38 -3.38 -0.87
N VAL A 64 3.79 -2.18 -0.54
CA VAL A 64 4.77 -1.92 0.52
C VAL A 64 4.02 -1.59 1.80
N ILE A 65 4.17 -2.48 2.78
CA ILE A 65 3.49 -2.44 4.07
C ILE A 65 4.46 -2.08 5.21
N PRO A 66 3.97 -1.77 6.43
CA PRO A 66 4.81 -1.58 7.61
C PRO A 66 5.78 -2.74 7.85
N PRO A 67 6.85 -2.51 8.64
CA PRO A 67 7.82 -3.55 8.97
C PRO A 67 7.17 -4.79 9.58
N ALA A 68 7.73 -5.97 9.28
CA ALA A 68 7.31 -7.21 9.92
C ALA A 68 7.55 -7.11 11.45
N GLY A 69 6.50 -7.31 12.22
CA GLY A 69 6.48 -7.11 13.68
C GLY A 69 5.53 -5.99 14.13
N ALA A 70 5.24 -5.00 13.28
CA ALA A 70 4.12 -4.12 13.49
C ALA A 70 2.82 -4.90 13.25
N ARG A 71 1.87 -4.82 14.20
CA ARG A 71 0.53 -5.37 13.98
C ARG A 71 -0.22 -4.46 13.02
N LEU A 72 -0.72 -5.03 11.93
CA LEU A 72 -1.64 -4.31 11.06
C LEU A 72 -2.98 -4.11 11.77
N THR A 73 -3.46 -2.89 11.76
CA THR A 73 -4.80 -2.56 12.24
C THR A 73 -5.87 -3.08 11.28
N GLY A 74 -7.13 -3.14 11.74
CA GLY A 74 -8.25 -3.53 10.87
C GLY A 74 -8.38 -2.62 9.64
N VAL A 75 -8.10 -1.33 9.78
CA VAL A 75 -8.12 -0.36 8.67
C VAL A 75 -7.01 -0.68 7.66
N GLN A 76 -5.79 -0.93 8.13
CA GLN A 76 -4.66 -1.30 7.26
C GLN A 76 -4.92 -2.61 6.52
N LEU A 77 -5.50 -3.61 7.19
CA LEU A 77 -5.93 -4.87 6.55
C LEU A 77 -7.01 -4.62 5.50
N GLY A 78 -7.93 -3.68 5.73
CA GLY A 78 -8.92 -3.25 4.75
C GLY A 78 -8.28 -2.67 3.50
N PHE A 79 -7.24 -1.84 3.62
CA PHE A 79 -6.48 -1.33 2.48
C PHE A 79 -5.77 -2.46 1.72
N VAL A 80 -5.12 -3.38 2.43
CA VAL A 80 -4.46 -4.54 1.80
C VAL A 80 -5.47 -5.35 1.01
N ALA A 81 -6.64 -5.65 1.58
CA ALA A 81 -7.70 -6.41 0.90
C ALA A 81 -8.21 -5.67 -0.34
N GLY A 82 -8.47 -4.37 -0.24
CA GLY A 82 -8.93 -3.55 -1.36
C GLY A 82 -7.92 -3.49 -2.51
N VAL A 83 -6.62 -3.37 -2.20
CA VAL A 83 -5.56 -3.41 -3.23
C VAL A 83 -5.52 -4.76 -3.93
N VAL A 84 -5.61 -5.86 -3.18
CA VAL A 84 -5.59 -7.23 -3.75
C VAL A 84 -6.81 -7.45 -4.64
N GLU A 85 -8.00 -7.06 -4.19
CA GLU A 85 -9.24 -7.20 -4.96
C GLU A 85 -9.20 -6.36 -6.25
N ALA A 86 -8.77 -5.10 -6.17
CA ALA A 86 -8.64 -4.23 -7.33
C ALA A 86 -7.58 -4.75 -8.33
N ALA A 87 -6.45 -5.25 -7.85
CA ALA A 87 -5.43 -5.84 -8.70
C ALA A 87 -5.95 -7.08 -9.44
N ALA A 88 -6.66 -7.97 -8.73
CA ALA A 88 -7.26 -9.17 -9.33
C ALA A 88 -8.29 -8.83 -10.43
N ALA A 89 -9.10 -7.78 -10.25
CA ALA A 89 -10.04 -7.31 -11.25
C ALA A 89 -9.37 -6.82 -12.56
N HIS A 90 -8.05 -6.55 -12.51
CA HIS A 90 -7.24 -6.11 -13.65
C HIS A 90 -6.20 -7.14 -14.10
N ASP A 91 -6.33 -8.41 -13.69
CA ASP A 91 -5.38 -9.49 -13.99
C ASP A 91 -3.95 -9.15 -13.54
N LEU A 92 -3.80 -8.50 -12.39
CA LEU A 92 -2.53 -8.17 -11.78
C LEU A 92 -2.30 -8.99 -10.51
N ASP A 93 -1.07 -9.46 -10.32
CA ASP A 93 -0.61 -10.05 -9.07
C ASP A 93 -0.16 -8.97 -8.08
N VAL A 94 -0.19 -9.26 -6.78
CA VAL A 94 0.32 -8.36 -5.74
C VAL A 94 1.51 -9.00 -5.03
N LEU A 95 2.66 -8.33 -5.09
CA LEU A 95 3.86 -8.67 -4.34
C LEU A 95 3.90 -7.84 -3.05
N VAL A 96 3.60 -8.46 -1.93
CA VAL A 96 3.64 -7.79 -0.63
C VAL A 96 5.08 -7.78 -0.11
N SER A 97 5.54 -6.62 0.35
CA SER A 97 6.89 -6.45 0.89
C SER A 97 6.88 -5.51 2.11
N PRO A 98 7.51 -5.90 3.21
CA PRO A 98 7.72 -4.98 4.32
C PRO A 98 8.78 -3.94 3.97
N SER A 99 8.70 -2.75 4.58
CA SER A 99 9.70 -1.69 4.48
C SER A 99 9.98 -1.09 5.86
N GLY A 100 11.09 -0.35 5.95
CA GLY A 100 11.52 0.32 7.16
C GLY A 100 12.57 -0.45 7.96
N GLY A 101 13.59 0.24 8.45
CA GLY A 101 14.68 -0.31 9.22
C GLY A 101 15.41 -1.44 8.49
N ARG A 102 15.51 -2.62 9.11
CA ARG A 102 16.19 -3.79 8.49
C ARG A 102 15.53 -4.31 7.21
N HIS A 103 14.34 -3.85 6.86
CA HIS A 103 13.60 -4.29 5.67
C HIS A 103 13.80 -3.39 4.43
N ASP A 104 14.63 -2.35 4.51
CA ASP A 104 14.92 -1.44 3.39
C ASP A 104 15.47 -2.18 2.17
N ARG A 105 16.24 -3.26 2.38
CA ARG A 105 16.68 -4.14 1.30
C ARG A 105 15.52 -4.79 0.52
N SER A 106 14.37 -5.02 1.15
CA SER A 106 13.19 -5.59 0.47
C SER A 106 12.53 -4.55 -0.42
N PHE A 107 12.44 -3.33 0.07
CA PHE A 107 11.98 -2.18 -0.70
C PHE A 107 12.90 -1.89 -1.90
N GLU A 108 14.23 -1.85 -1.70
CA GLU A 108 15.19 -1.65 -2.78
C GLU A 108 15.13 -2.75 -3.85
N ARG A 109 14.88 -4.00 -3.48
CA ARG A 109 14.68 -5.07 -4.47
C ARG A 109 13.44 -4.88 -5.34
N ILE A 110 12.40 -4.21 -4.83
CA ILE A 110 11.22 -3.85 -5.62
C ILE A 110 11.60 -2.73 -6.58
N VAL A 111 12.18 -1.64 -6.06
CA VAL A 111 12.50 -0.43 -6.84
C VAL A 111 13.54 -0.72 -7.93
N ALA A 112 14.66 -1.35 -7.58
CA ALA A 112 15.74 -1.60 -8.51
C ALA A 112 15.56 -2.87 -9.37
N GLY A 113 14.75 -3.82 -8.90
CA GLY A 113 14.70 -5.18 -9.48
C GLY A 113 13.77 -5.36 -10.67
N ARG A 114 13.04 -4.34 -11.09
CA ARG A 114 12.01 -4.41 -12.15
C ARG A 114 11.06 -5.62 -11.99
N ARG A 115 10.73 -5.93 -10.74
CA ARG A 115 9.89 -7.09 -10.38
C ARG A 115 8.40 -6.74 -10.36
N VAL A 116 8.08 -5.46 -10.42
CA VAL A 116 6.72 -4.91 -10.39
C VAL A 116 6.58 -3.81 -11.43
N ASP A 117 5.38 -3.55 -11.88
CA ASP A 117 5.05 -2.52 -12.86
C ASP A 117 4.66 -1.19 -12.19
N GLY A 118 4.39 -1.22 -10.88
CA GLY A 118 4.08 -0.06 -10.06
C GLY A 118 4.04 -0.43 -8.58
N VAL A 119 3.98 0.58 -7.72
CA VAL A 119 4.01 0.42 -6.25
C VAL A 119 2.83 1.11 -5.60
N VAL A 120 2.20 0.44 -4.64
CA VAL A 120 1.33 1.04 -3.63
C VAL A 120 2.12 1.09 -2.33
N LEU A 121 2.37 2.29 -1.82
CA LEU A 121 3.15 2.51 -0.59
C LEU A 121 2.22 2.94 0.55
N MET A 122 2.31 2.25 1.69
CA MET A 122 1.52 2.54 2.88
C MET A 122 2.36 3.13 4.00
N GLU A 123 1.70 3.64 5.04
CA GLU A 123 2.33 4.17 6.26
C GLU A 123 3.32 5.31 5.96
N ILE A 124 2.80 6.36 5.38
CA ILE A 124 3.58 7.51 4.91
C ILE A 124 3.93 8.43 6.08
N LEU A 125 5.21 8.80 6.14
CA LEU A 125 5.72 9.84 7.01
C LEU A 125 5.56 11.22 6.35
N LEU A 126 5.57 12.30 7.14
CA LEU A 126 5.57 13.67 6.59
C LEU A 126 6.80 13.95 5.73
N ASP A 127 7.94 13.41 6.13
CA ASP A 127 9.18 13.39 5.36
C ASP A 127 9.57 11.92 5.14
N ASP A 128 9.15 11.35 4.01
CA ASP A 128 9.30 9.93 3.72
C ASP A 128 10.34 9.69 2.62
N PRO A 129 11.53 9.18 2.96
CA PRO A 129 12.59 8.95 2.00
C PRO A 129 12.23 7.90 0.94
N ARG A 130 11.23 7.05 1.21
CA ARG A 130 10.76 6.04 0.25
C ARG A 130 10.02 6.69 -0.92
N VAL A 131 9.30 7.80 -0.67
CA VAL A 131 8.61 8.58 -1.70
C VAL A 131 9.64 9.20 -2.65
N ALA A 132 10.62 9.93 -2.13
CA ALA A 132 11.71 10.50 -2.92
C ALA A 132 12.45 9.41 -3.73
N ARG A 133 12.71 8.27 -3.11
CA ARG A 133 13.36 7.12 -3.78
C ARG A 133 12.54 6.55 -4.93
N LEU A 134 11.20 6.51 -4.82
CA LEU A 134 10.30 6.08 -5.90
C LEU A 134 10.27 7.11 -7.03
N GLU A 135 10.20 8.40 -6.72
CA GLU A 135 10.28 9.49 -7.70
C GLU A 135 11.56 9.40 -8.53
N ASP A 136 12.71 9.26 -7.89
CA ASP A 136 14.01 9.10 -8.56
C ASP A 136 14.09 7.86 -9.46
N SER A 137 13.37 6.80 -9.11
CA SER A 137 13.40 5.55 -9.87
C SER A 137 12.60 5.59 -11.18
N GLY A 138 11.66 6.52 -11.31
CA GLY A 138 10.70 6.57 -12.40
C GLY A 138 9.70 5.40 -12.41
N LEU A 139 9.65 4.57 -11.35
CA LEU A 139 8.65 3.52 -11.19
C LEU A 139 7.31 4.14 -10.82
N PRO A 140 6.22 3.87 -11.56
CA PRO A 140 4.90 4.39 -11.20
C PRO A 140 4.51 4.00 -9.78
N PHE A 141 3.99 4.94 -9.00
CA PHE A 141 3.53 4.64 -7.65
C PHE A 141 2.34 5.50 -7.22
N VAL A 142 1.64 5.02 -6.22
CA VAL A 142 0.62 5.74 -5.47
C VAL A 142 0.84 5.48 -3.98
N THR A 143 0.54 6.48 -3.15
CA THR A 143 0.65 6.34 -1.70
C THR A 143 -0.73 6.30 -1.03
N ILE A 144 -0.86 5.49 0.02
CA ILE A 144 -1.97 5.55 0.98
C ILE A 144 -1.47 6.36 2.17
N GLY A 145 -1.91 7.60 2.25
CA GLY A 145 -1.29 8.70 2.97
C GLY A 145 -0.44 9.57 2.06
N HIS A 146 -0.05 10.74 2.52
CA HIS A 146 0.81 11.64 1.75
C HIS A 146 1.91 12.28 2.61
N VAL A 147 3.01 12.67 2.01
CA VAL A 147 4.08 13.48 2.60
C VAL A 147 3.59 14.92 2.86
N GLN A 148 4.38 15.74 3.55
CA GLN A 148 4.01 17.13 3.84
C GLN A 148 3.76 17.95 2.58
N ASP A 149 4.60 17.79 1.57
CA ASP A 149 4.44 18.40 0.24
C ASP A 149 4.49 17.31 -0.83
N PRO A 150 3.33 16.80 -1.26
CA PRO A 150 3.27 15.65 -2.19
C PRO A 150 3.61 16.02 -3.64
N GLY A 151 3.76 17.30 -3.98
CA GLY A 151 4.08 17.73 -5.34
C GLY A 151 3.09 17.16 -6.37
N ALA A 152 3.63 16.46 -7.38
CA ALA A 152 2.85 15.80 -8.45
C ALA A 152 2.58 14.31 -8.18
N SER A 153 2.98 13.78 -7.03
CA SER A 153 2.79 12.36 -6.68
C SER A 153 1.31 12.02 -6.47
N TRP A 154 0.90 10.84 -6.91
CA TRP A 154 -0.46 10.35 -6.69
C TRP A 154 -0.62 9.79 -5.29
N TRP A 155 -1.69 10.21 -4.61
CA TRP A 155 -2.00 9.72 -3.27
C TRP A 155 -3.50 9.62 -3.02
N VAL A 156 -3.86 8.81 -2.04
CA VAL A 156 -5.19 8.73 -1.45
C VAL A 156 -5.04 8.74 0.06
N ASP A 157 -5.82 9.55 0.77
CA ASP A 157 -5.71 9.66 2.22
C ASP A 157 -7.09 9.96 2.85
N VAL A 158 -7.16 9.75 4.16
CA VAL A 158 -8.25 10.25 5.00
C VAL A 158 -7.88 11.65 5.46
N ASP A 159 -8.80 12.59 5.37
CA ASP A 159 -8.60 13.91 5.96
C ASP A 159 -8.69 13.81 7.50
N TYR A 160 -7.58 13.40 8.11
CA TYR A 160 -7.48 13.23 9.56
C TYR A 160 -7.69 14.53 10.32
N ALA A 161 -7.23 15.68 9.78
CA ALA A 161 -7.42 16.96 10.42
C ALA A 161 -8.90 17.35 10.48
N ALA A 162 -9.61 17.24 9.35
CA ALA A 162 -11.04 17.51 9.30
C ALA A 162 -11.86 16.51 10.15
N LEU A 163 -11.48 15.23 10.15
CA LEU A 163 -12.12 14.21 10.98
C LEU A 163 -12.03 14.58 12.47
N ILE A 164 -10.84 14.88 12.95
CA ILE A 164 -10.60 15.22 14.36
C ILE A 164 -11.26 16.57 14.73
N ARG A 165 -11.18 17.57 13.85
CA ARG A 165 -11.89 18.84 14.02
C ARG A 165 -13.38 18.61 14.28
N ARG A 166 -14.04 17.77 13.50
CA ARG A 166 -15.46 17.43 13.71
C ARG A 166 -15.72 16.78 15.05
N CYS A 167 -14.82 15.90 15.53
CA CYS A 167 -14.93 15.30 16.86
C CYS A 167 -14.83 16.35 17.97
N VAL A 168 -13.86 17.27 17.90
CA VAL A 168 -13.67 18.34 18.89
C VAL A 168 -14.88 19.28 18.91
N HIS A 169 -15.35 19.71 17.73
CA HIS A 169 -16.54 20.58 17.65
C HIS A 169 -17.77 19.91 18.26
N HIS A 170 -17.98 18.61 17.96
CA HIS A 170 -19.09 17.86 18.53
C HIS A 170 -19.01 17.80 20.08
N LEU A 171 -17.84 17.50 20.64
CA LEU A 171 -17.66 17.47 22.10
C LEU A 171 -17.88 18.85 22.72
N ALA A 172 -17.37 19.91 22.09
CA ALA A 172 -17.60 21.28 22.55
C ALA A 172 -19.09 21.68 22.50
N ASP A 173 -19.83 21.24 21.47
CA ASP A 173 -21.29 21.48 21.36
C ASP A 173 -22.08 20.74 22.45
N LEU A 174 -21.54 19.63 22.97
CA LEU A 174 -22.09 18.89 24.12
C LEU A 174 -21.71 19.53 25.47
N GLY A 175 -20.92 20.61 25.46
CA GLY A 175 -20.55 21.36 26.66
C GLY A 175 -19.26 20.87 27.34
N HIS A 176 -18.46 20.01 26.67
CA HIS A 176 -17.15 19.62 27.21
C HIS A 176 -16.17 20.80 27.12
N GLU A 177 -15.58 21.17 28.25
CA GLU A 177 -14.59 22.24 28.35
C GLU A 177 -13.15 21.74 28.25
N GLU A 178 -12.97 20.43 28.31
CA GLU A 178 -11.68 19.75 28.28
C GLU A 178 -11.78 18.49 27.43
N VAL A 179 -10.81 18.29 26.52
CA VAL A 179 -10.79 17.16 25.58
C VAL A 179 -9.40 16.56 25.51
N VAL A 180 -9.35 15.25 25.31
CA VAL A 180 -8.09 14.49 25.19
C VAL A 180 -8.05 13.78 23.85
N LEU A 181 -6.97 13.99 23.08
CA LEU A 181 -6.63 13.15 21.94
C LEU A 181 -5.70 12.04 22.41
N VAL A 182 -6.17 10.81 22.36
CA VAL A 182 -5.30 9.62 22.49
C VAL A 182 -4.76 9.30 21.11
N ASN A 183 -3.48 9.60 20.89
CA ASN A 183 -2.79 9.38 19.63
C ASN A 183 -1.99 8.06 19.66
N ARG A 184 -1.30 7.75 18.57
CA ARG A 184 -0.47 6.56 18.38
C ARG A 184 0.73 6.55 19.33
N SER A 185 1.54 5.49 19.30
CA SER A 185 2.72 5.40 20.17
C SER A 185 3.68 6.58 20.00
N ALA A 186 4.42 6.89 21.06
CA ALA A 186 5.35 8.02 21.06
C ALA A 186 6.40 7.92 19.94
N GLU A 187 6.86 6.69 19.64
CA GLU A 187 7.85 6.42 18.59
C GLU A 187 7.26 6.73 17.21
N LEU A 188 5.99 6.34 16.98
CA LEU A 188 5.34 6.56 15.69
C LEU A 188 5.04 8.05 15.49
N VAL A 189 4.61 8.76 16.53
CA VAL A 189 4.44 10.22 16.50
C VAL A 189 5.77 10.92 16.22
N ALA A 190 6.83 10.52 16.91
CA ALA A 190 8.18 11.10 16.74
C ALA A 190 8.78 10.81 15.36
N SER A 191 8.39 9.72 14.70
CA SER A 191 8.82 9.42 13.33
C SER A 191 8.18 10.32 12.27
N GLY A 192 7.22 11.16 12.63
CA GLY A 192 6.48 12.00 11.68
C GLY A 192 5.40 11.25 10.91
N TYR A 193 4.81 10.20 11.50
CA TYR A 193 3.72 9.46 10.87
C TYR A 193 2.55 10.39 10.52
N GLY A 194 2.23 10.48 9.22
CA GLY A 194 1.30 11.47 8.67
C GLY A 194 -0.06 11.53 9.38
N PRO A 195 -0.78 10.42 9.54
CA PRO A 195 -2.06 10.39 10.25
C PRO A 195 -1.97 10.92 11.68
N ALA A 196 -0.94 10.56 12.45
CA ALA A 196 -0.76 11.02 13.82
C ALA A 196 -0.48 12.53 13.90
N ALA A 197 0.38 13.02 13.01
CA ALA A 197 0.75 14.44 12.95
C ALA A 197 -0.46 15.31 12.55
N ARG A 198 -1.20 14.91 11.51
CA ARG A 198 -2.40 15.63 11.04
C ARG A 198 -3.54 15.61 12.06
N SER A 199 -3.73 14.47 12.74
CA SER A 199 -4.70 14.37 13.84
C SER A 199 -4.36 15.34 14.96
N THR A 200 -3.09 15.42 15.37
CA THR A 200 -2.66 16.36 16.41
C THR A 200 -2.88 17.81 15.98
N ALA A 201 -2.47 18.15 14.76
CA ALA A 201 -2.65 19.52 14.25
C ALA A 201 -4.12 19.93 14.21
N GLY A 202 -4.99 19.11 13.61
CA GLY A 202 -6.42 19.38 13.55
C GLY A 202 -7.10 19.42 14.92
N PHE A 203 -6.61 18.63 15.89
CA PHE A 203 -7.09 18.62 17.26
C PHE A 203 -6.79 19.94 17.98
N LEU A 204 -5.54 20.38 17.95
CA LEU A 204 -5.09 21.59 18.63
C LEU A 204 -5.73 22.85 18.01
N GLU A 205 -5.83 22.90 16.67
CA GLU A 205 -6.49 23.98 15.97
C GLU A 205 -7.97 24.08 16.36
N ALA A 206 -8.71 22.96 16.29
CA ALA A 206 -10.13 22.93 16.62
C ALA A 206 -10.42 23.23 18.10
N ALA A 207 -9.56 22.78 19.01
CA ALA A 207 -9.68 23.11 20.43
C ALA A 207 -9.48 24.59 20.66
N GLY A 208 -8.51 25.23 20.00
CA GLY A 208 -8.32 26.67 20.04
C GLY A 208 -9.51 27.45 19.47
N GLU A 209 -10.08 27.01 18.33
CA GLU A 209 -11.29 27.61 17.75
C GLU A 209 -12.49 27.61 18.71
N ARG A 210 -12.62 26.56 19.51
CA ARG A 210 -13.75 26.35 20.42
C ARG A 210 -13.47 26.79 21.87
N GLY A 211 -12.24 27.20 22.17
CA GLY A 211 -11.84 27.61 23.52
C GLY A 211 -11.87 26.46 24.53
N VAL A 212 -11.73 25.21 24.11
CA VAL A 212 -11.67 24.04 24.99
C VAL A 212 -10.21 23.70 25.34
N ARG A 213 -9.98 23.20 26.57
CA ARG A 213 -8.64 22.72 26.97
C ARG A 213 -8.31 21.43 26.28
N ALA A 214 -7.13 21.35 25.66
CA ALA A 214 -6.69 20.26 24.83
C ALA A 214 -5.50 19.53 25.44
N HIS A 215 -5.59 18.21 25.53
CA HIS A 215 -4.49 17.34 25.96
C HIS A 215 -4.21 16.29 24.88
N VAL A 216 -2.94 16.10 24.56
CA VAL A 216 -2.50 15.04 23.63
C VAL A 216 -1.72 14.00 24.42
N VAL A 217 -2.15 12.76 24.34
CA VAL A 217 -1.53 11.62 25.02
C VAL A 217 -1.18 10.56 23.97
N THR A 218 -0.01 9.97 24.09
CA THR A 218 0.39 8.84 23.24
C THR A 218 0.03 7.53 23.89
N CYS A 219 -0.41 6.55 23.08
CA CYS A 219 -0.78 5.22 23.54
C CYS A 219 -0.08 4.15 22.69
N PRO A 220 0.61 3.17 23.28
CA PRO A 220 1.18 2.06 22.53
C PRO A 220 0.13 1.29 21.74
N ASP A 221 0.52 0.74 20.59
CA ASP A 221 -0.34 -0.08 19.73
C ASP A 221 -0.40 -1.55 20.20
N GLU A 222 -0.60 -1.77 21.50
CA GLU A 222 -0.61 -3.07 22.14
C GLU A 222 -1.97 -3.38 22.78
N PRO A 223 -2.38 -4.65 22.83
CA PRO A 223 -3.61 -5.03 23.55
C PRO A 223 -3.55 -4.60 25.01
N GLY A 224 -4.59 -3.93 25.47
CA GLY A 224 -4.70 -3.45 26.85
C GLY A 224 -4.04 -2.10 27.12
N ALA A 225 -3.20 -1.58 26.24
CA ALA A 225 -2.56 -0.27 26.41
C ALA A 225 -3.59 0.88 26.55
N GLY A 226 -4.69 0.80 25.81
CA GLY A 226 -5.78 1.78 25.90
C GLY A 226 -6.39 1.89 27.30
N PHE A 227 -6.53 0.76 28.01
CA PHE A 227 -7.03 0.79 29.39
C PHE A 227 -6.02 1.48 30.34
N ALA A 228 -4.74 1.11 30.22
CA ALA A 228 -3.69 1.75 31.04
C ALA A 228 -3.58 3.26 30.74
N CYS A 229 -3.67 3.64 29.47
CA CYS A 229 -3.69 5.03 29.03
C CYS A 229 -4.89 5.79 29.64
N PHE A 230 -6.08 5.19 29.63
CA PHE A 230 -7.27 5.79 30.23
C PHE A 230 -7.12 6.00 31.75
N GLU A 231 -6.61 5.01 32.50
CA GLU A 231 -6.38 5.14 33.94
C GLU A 231 -5.36 6.25 34.27
N ASP A 232 -4.32 6.40 33.44
CA ASP A 232 -3.35 7.49 33.58
C ASP A 232 -4.00 8.86 33.33
N ILE A 233 -4.79 8.98 32.25
CA ILE A 233 -5.55 10.20 31.94
C ILE A 233 -6.48 10.56 33.10
N ARG A 234 -7.27 9.62 33.60
CA ARG A 234 -8.20 9.82 34.71
C ARG A 234 -7.53 10.27 36.00
N THR A 235 -6.29 9.85 36.21
CA THR A 235 -5.49 10.22 37.37
C THR A 235 -4.94 11.65 37.25
N ARG A 236 -4.51 12.03 36.04
CA ARG A 236 -3.91 13.36 35.78
C ARG A 236 -4.93 14.46 35.54
N LEU A 237 -6.08 14.09 35.00
CA LEU A 237 -7.17 15.01 34.65
C LEU A 237 -8.47 14.56 35.37
N PRO A 238 -8.54 14.74 36.69
CA PRO A 238 -9.76 14.45 37.43
C PRO A 238 -10.78 15.54 37.12
N GLY A 239 -11.64 15.34 36.09
CA GLY A 239 -12.75 16.19 35.70
C GLY A 239 -14.05 15.75 36.36
#